data_118ca9938e30f6a4e3f765134ca18be4
#
_entry.id   118ca9938e30f6a4e3f765134ca18be4
#
_cell.length_a   1.000
_cell.length_b   1.000
_cell.length_c   1.000
_cell.angle_alpha   90.00
_cell.angle_beta   90.00
_cell.angle_gamma   90.00
#
_symmetry.space_group_name_H-M   'P 1'
#
loop_
_entity.id
_entity.type
_entity.pdbx_description
1 polymer ?
#
loop_
_entity_poly.entity_id
_entity_poly.type
_entity_poly.pdbx_seq_one_letter_code
_entity_poly.pdbx_strand_id
1 'polypeptide(L)' 'MSDWRIRHKDADGHDAQATLLCREAAIVQALFLERRQHCRVQIIEGPHGELIDRETFEREHLKRLRW' A
#
# COMPACT_ATOMS: atom_id res chain seq x y z
N MET A 1 -4.90 16.38 10.65
CA MET A 1 -4.76 14.95 10.91
C MET A 1 -3.90 14.29 9.84
N SER A 2 -3.05 13.40 10.26
CA SER A 2 -2.00 12.86 9.40
C SER A 2 -2.31 11.43 9.01
N ASP A 3 -3.18 11.28 8.04
CA ASP A 3 -3.58 9.95 7.63
C ASP A 3 -2.88 9.54 6.34
N TRP A 4 -2.39 8.33 6.31
CA TRP A 4 -1.89 7.69 5.11
C TRP A 4 -2.99 6.84 4.52
N ARG A 5 -3.07 6.80 3.20
CA ARG A 5 -4.14 6.10 2.49
C ARG A 5 -3.55 5.15 1.46
N ILE A 6 -4.03 3.93 1.47
CA ILE A 6 -3.66 2.92 0.47
C ILE A 6 -4.83 2.75 -0.47
N ARG A 7 -4.60 2.96 -1.76
CA ARG A 7 -5.59 2.64 -2.79
C ARG A 7 -5.21 1.32 -3.41
N HIS A 8 -6.15 0.39 -3.42
CA HIS A 8 -5.86 -0.93 -3.93
C HIS A 8 -7.10 -1.55 -4.56
N LYS A 9 -6.89 -2.63 -5.30
CA LYS A 9 -7.98 -3.46 -5.80
C LYS A 9 -7.99 -4.75 -5.00
N ASP A 10 -9.17 -5.19 -4.61
CA ASP A 10 -9.30 -6.45 -3.89
C ASP A 10 -9.19 -7.65 -4.85
N ALA A 11 -9.33 -8.86 -4.31
CA ALA A 11 -9.18 -10.08 -5.09
C ALA A 11 -10.21 -10.18 -6.22
N ASP A 12 -11.34 -9.50 -6.07
CA ASP A 12 -12.40 -9.51 -7.07
C ASP A 12 -12.27 -8.36 -8.07
N GLY A 13 -11.24 -7.53 -7.92
CA GLY A 13 -10.99 -6.41 -8.81
C GLY A 13 -11.73 -5.14 -8.47
N HIS A 14 -12.32 -5.05 -7.30
CA HIS A 14 -13.03 -3.86 -6.85
C HIS A 14 -12.07 -2.87 -6.20
N ASP A 15 -12.30 -1.59 -6.46
CA ASP A 15 -11.50 -0.54 -5.84
C ASP A 15 -11.80 -0.43 -4.36
N ALA A 16 -10.75 -0.32 -3.56
CA ALA A 16 -10.87 -0.21 -2.12
C ALA A 16 -9.79 0.75 -1.58
N GLN A 17 -10.00 1.21 -0.37
CA GLN A 17 -9.05 2.10 0.31
C GLN A 17 -8.87 1.65 1.74
N ALA A 18 -7.66 1.84 2.25
CA ALA A 18 -7.36 1.64 3.66
C ALA A 18 -6.70 2.91 4.18
N THR A 19 -7.02 3.28 5.41
CA THR A 19 -6.46 4.47 6.05
C THR A 19 -5.63 4.05 7.24
N LEU A 20 -4.40 4.53 7.31
CA LEU A 20 -3.44 4.18 8.35
C LEU A 20 -2.92 5.45 9.01
N LEU A 21 -2.37 5.30 10.21
CA LEU A 21 -1.94 6.44 11.01
C LEU A 21 -0.55 6.97 10.64
N CYS A 22 0.29 6.14 10.04
CA CYS A 22 1.65 6.56 9.72
C CYS A 22 2.16 5.79 8.50
N ARG A 23 3.30 6.25 7.99
CA ARG A 23 3.91 5.67 6.80
C ARG A 23 4.25 4.19 7.00
N GLU A 24 4.84 3.87 8.12
CA GLU A 24 5.24 2.48 8.38
C GLU A 24 4.04 1.55 8.44
N ALA A 25 2.99 1.97 9.12
CA ALA A 25 1.77 1.19 9.18
C ALA A 25 1.17 0.99 7.79
N ALA A 26 1.21 2.04 6.96
CA ALA A 26 0.70 1.94 5.60
C ALA A 26 1.48 0.92 4.77
N ILE A 27 2.81 0.94 4.87
CA ILE A 27 3.63 0.01 4.13
C ILE A 27 3.41 -1.43 4.60
N VAL A 28 3.34 -1.64 5.90
CA VAL A 28 3.08 -2.97 6.45
C VAL A 28 1.72 -3.48 5.99
N GLN A 29 0.70 -2.62 6.05
CA GLN A 29 -0.64 -3.01 5.61
C GLN A 29 -0.66 -3.30 4.11
N ALA A 30 0.06 -2.52 3.31
CA ALA A 30 0.14 -2.74 1.88
C ALA A 30 0.76 -4.10 1.56
N LEU A 31 1.82 -4.45 2.27
CA LEU A 31 2.46 -5.76 2.10
C LEU A 31 1.50 -6.89 2.50
N PHE A 32 0.77 -6.69 3.57
CA PHE A 32 -0.23 -7.68 4.01
C PHE A 32 -1.30 -7.89 2.95
N LEU A 33 -1.82 -6.79 2.39
CA LEU A 33 -2.83 -6.86 1.35
C LEU A 33 -2.32 -7.63 0.12
N GLU A 34 -1.10 -7.34 -0.29
CA GLU A 34 -0.51 -8.02 -1.46
C GLU A 34 -0.28 -9.51 -1.21
N ARG A 35 0.22 -9.85 -0.04
CA ARG A 35 0.69 -11.20 0.22
C ARG A 35 -0.37 -12.13 0.79
N ARG A 36 -1.27 -11.59 1.60
CA ARG A 36 -2.23 -12.42 2.32
C ARG A 36 -3.62 -12.33 1.76
N GLN A 37 -3.98 -11.19 1.18
CA GLN A 37 -5.35 -10.97 0.73
C GLN A 37 -5.49 -10.92 -0.77
N HIS A 38 -4.40 -11.15 -1.48
CA HIS A 38 -4.39 -11.16 -2.95
C HIS A 38 -4.92 -9.86 -3.54
N CYS A 39 -4.72 -8.77 -2.84
CA CYS A 39 -5.06 -7.43 -3.32
C CYS A 39 -3.90 -6.87 -4.14
N ARG A 40 -4.21 -5.93 -5.03
CA ARG A 40 -3.18 -5.24 -5.78
C ARG A 40 -3.11 -3.79 -5.31
N VAL A 41 -2.07 -3.46 -4.60
CA VAL A 41 -1.85 -2.09 -4.15
C VAL A 41 -1.47 -1.23 -5.34
N GLN A 42 -2.21 -0.15 -5.56
CA GLN A 42 -1.97 0.75 -6.68
C GLN A 42 -1.13 1.94 -6.28
N ILE A 43 -1.43 2.54 -5.15
CA ILE A 43 -0.74 3.73 -4.72
C ILE A 43 -0.91 3.91 -3.21
N ILE A 44 0.10 4.51 -2.59
CA ILE A 44 0.05 4.87 -1.17
C ILE A 44 0.26 6.37 -1.10
N GLU A 45 -0.67 7.07 -0.47
CA GLU A 45 -0.64 8.52 -0.38
C GLU A 45 -0.49 8.96 1.07
N GLY A 46 0.34 9.97 1.29
CA GLY A 46 0.52 10.55 2.61
C GLY A 46 -0.24 11.86 2.77
N PRO A 47 -0.30 12.37 4.00
CA PRO A 47 -1.08 13.57 4.30
C PRO A 47 -0.48 14.88 3.78
N HIS A 48 0.79 14.88 3.42
CA HIS A 48 1.48 16.09 2.99
C HIS A 48 1.92 16.00 1.52
N GLY A 49 1.18 15.24 0.72
CA GLY A 49 1.51 15.09 -0.68
C GLY A 49 2.50 13.97 -0.98
N GLU A 50 2.86 13.19 0.03
CA GLU A 50 3.73 12.03 -0.19
C GLU A 50 3.03 11.03 -1.09
N LEU A 51 3.81 10.39 -1.94
CA LEU A 51 3.26 9.46 -2.90
C LEU A 51 4.23 8.30 -3.11
N ILE A 52 3.73 7.10 -2.92
CA ILE A 52 4.46 5.89 -3.26
C ILE A 52 3.66 5.20 -4.35
N ASP A 53 4.14 5.28 -5.58
CA ASP A 53 3.43 4.65 -6.69
C ASP A 53 3.71 3.15 -6.72
N ARG A 54 3.04 2.44 -7.61
CA ARG A 54 3.17 0.99 -7.72
C ARG A 54 4.62 0.57 -8.00
N GLU A 55 5.29 1.27 -8.89
CA GLU A 55 6.66 0.93 -9.25
C GLU A 55 7.61 1.08 -8.08
N THR A 56 7.50 2.17 -7.34
CA THR A 56 8.32 2.42 -6.16
C THR A 56 8.03 1.38 -5.09
N PHE A 57 6.75 1.08 -4.87
CA PHE A 57 6.35 0.09 -3.88
C PHE A 57 6.94 -1.27 -4.20
N GLU A 58 6.86 -1.69 -5.46
CA GLU A 58 7.45 -2.96 -5.88
C GLU A 58 8.94 -2.99 -5.67
N ARG A 59 9.62 -1.94 -6.11
CA ARG A 59 11.07 -1.91 -6.05
C ARG A 59 11.60 -1.83 -4.63
N GLU A 60 10.98 -1.01 -3.80
CA GLU A 60 11.52 -0.72 -2.47
C GLU A 60 10.98 -1.62 -1.37
N HIS A 61 9.83 -2.22 -1.57
CA HIS A 61 9.17 -2.96 -0.51
C HIS A 61 8.82 -4.39 -0.88
N LEU A 62 8.21 -4.62 -2.03
CA LEU A 62 7.84 -5.97 -2.41
C LEU A 62 9.02 -6.83 -2.80
N LYS A 63 9.90 -6.29 -3.64
CA LYS A 63 11.01 -7.08 -4.16
C LYS A 63 12.17 -7.24 -3.19
N ARG A 64 12.24 -6.37 -2.21
CA ARG A 64 13.32 -6.44 -1.23
C ARG A 64 13.11 -7.54 -0.20
N LEU A 65 11.90 -7.99 -0.03
CA LEU A 65 11.60 -9.02 0.95
C LEU A 65 11.73 -10.38 0.30
N ARG A 66 12.94 -10.82 0.18
CA ARG A 66 13.24 -12.16 -0.31
C ARG A 66 13.55 -13.05 0.86
N TRP A 67 13.01 -14.20 0.82
CA TRP A 67 13.24 -15.21 1.84
C TRP A 67 13.97 -16.38 1.23
#